data_949bef0b15c23c589f407d15e9c093de
#
_entry.id   949bef0b15c23c589f407d15e9c093de
#
_cell.length_a   1.000
_cell.length_b   1.000
_cell.length_c   1.000
_cell.angle_alpha   90.00
_cell.angle_beta   90.00
_cell.angle_gamma   90.00
#
_symmetry.space_group_name_H-M   'P 1'
#
loop_
_entity.id
_entity.type
_entity.pdbx_description
1 polymer ?
#
loop_
_entity_poly.entity_id
_entity_poly.type
_entity_poly.pdbx_seq_one_letter_code
_entity_poly.pdbx_strand_id
1 'polypeptide(L)'
;MSKTLTALAIAGAGYEMGYIEKVLIIAPTSVVAVWPKEFKEFAEFKYTCKTLLGAKKERIKALDDLMQFPFKAMKVAVINYESTWREGIKEKLQEFDADLIICDESQRIKTHDAAQSKAVHELGDQARYKLILSGTPVQNNAIDIFSQYRFLDSSVFGKNFYAFKNKYAIMGGFNRKQIRGYKDLDGLIKKEHSIAFRITKDEAIDLPEQTFEVRKIAFDKKDRELYDRIKRDSYADLD
;
A
#
# COMPACT_ATOMS: atom_id res chain seq x y z
N MET A 1 11.15 -7.58 -12.39
CA MET A 1 11.74 -7.53 -11.03
C MET A 1 10.63 -7.53 -10.02
N SER A 2 10.62 -8.45 -9.07
CA SER A 2 9.56 -8.54 -8.06
C SER A 2 9.75 -7.47 -6.99
N LYS A 3 8.74 -6.64 -6.72
CA LYS A 3 8.74 -5.65 -5.62
C LYS A 3 9.03 -6.32 -4.27
N THR A 4 8.42 -7.48 -4.05
CA THR A 4 8.57 -8.28 -2.83
C THR A 4 10.01 -8.71 -2.61
N LEU A 5 10.66 -9.25 -3.64
CA LEU A 5 12.08 -9.66 -3.57
C LEU A 5 13.01 -8.49 -3.26
N THR A 6 12.76 -7.32 -3.88
CA THR A 6 13.53 -6.11 -3.57
C THR A 6 13.39 -5.69 -2.11
N ALA A 7 12.16 -5.70 -1.59
CA ALA A 7 11.89 -5.35 -0.20
C ALA A 7 12.54 -6.34 0.77
N LEU A 8 12.51 -7.62 0.45
CA LEU A 8 13.14 -8.68 1.23
C LEU A 8 14.67 -8.53 1.23
N ALA A 9 15.28 -8.22 0.09
CA ALA A 9 16.71 -7.97 -0.02
C ALA A 9 17.14 -6.74 0.81
N ILE A 10 16.35 -5.64 0.79
CA ILE A 10 16.62 -4.45 1.63
C ILE A 10 16.52 -4.80 3.11
N ALA A 11 15.49 -5.54 3.54
CA ALA A 11 15.34 -5.96 4.92
C ALA A 11 16.48 -6.87 5.37
N GLY A 12 16.89 -7.84 4.52
CA GLY A 12 18.00 -8.74 4.78
C GLY A 12 19.34 -8.03 4.90
N ALA A 13 19.65 -7.14 3.96
CA ALA A 13 20.87 -6.32 4.02
C ALA A 13 20.92 -5.46 5.29
N GLY A 14 19.78 -4.83 5.65
CA GLY A 14 19.68 -4.05 6.89
C GLY A 14 19.85 -4.91 8.14
N TYR A 15 19.38 -6.15 8.14
CA TYR A 15 19.57 -7.11 9.22
C TYR A 15 21.05 -7.53 9.35
N GLU A 16 21.68 -7.93 8.26
CA GLU A 16 23.10 -8.33 8.27
C GLU A 16 24.03 -7.18 8.69
N MET A 17 23.66 -5.93 8.37
CA MET A 17 24.38 -4.74 8.83
C MET A 17 24.05 -4.34 10.27
N GLY A 18 23.13 -5.00 10.95
CA GLY A 18 22.71 -4.71 12.33
C GLY A 18 21.81 -3.47 12.48
N TYR A 19 21.19 -2.98 11.41
CA TYR A 19 20.30 -1.82 11.43
C TYR A 19 18.82 -2.18 11.61
N ILE A 20 18.44 -3.41 11.27
CA ILE A 20 17.05 -3.90 11.28
C ILE A 20 17.00 -5.23 12.01
N GLU A 21 16.22 -5.29 13.08
CA GLU A 21 15.94 -6.54 13.81
C GLU A 21 14.45 -6.93 13.73
N LYS A 22 13.56 -5.91 13.65
CA LYS A 22 12.11 -6.10 13.64
C LYS A 22 11.50 -5.45 12.40
N VAL A 23 10.73 -6.24 11.66
CA VAL A 23 10.05 -5.81 10.44
C VAL A 23 8.56 -6.00 10.57
N LEU A 24 7.79 -4.96 10.31
CA LEU A 24 6.35 -5.02 10.17
C LEU A 24 5.96 -4.87 8.69
N ILE A 25 5.28 -5.86 8.15
CA ILE A 25 4.77 -5.83 6.79
C ILE A 25 3.25 -5.66 6.85
N ILE A 26 2.76 -4.59 6.21
CA ILE A 26 1.35 -4.28 6.11
C ILE A 26 0.94 -4.49 4.65
N ALA A 27 0.06 -5.46 4.40
CA ALA A 27 -0.31 -5.89 3.06
C ALA A 27 -1.84 -6.07 2.92
N PRO A 28 -2.39 -6.13 1.70
CA PRO A 28 -3.77 -6.56 1.49
C PRO A 28 -4.00 -7.98 2.04
N THR A 29 -5.20 -8.26 2.57
CA THR A 29 -5.54 -9.55 3.18
C THR A 29 -5.19 -10.75 2.28
N SER A 30 -5.41 -10.65 0.98
CA SER A 30 -5.08 -11.69 -0.01
C SER A 30 -3.57 -11.93 -0.16
N VAL A 31 -2.73 -10.99 0.24
CA VAL A 31 -1.26 -11.03 0.05
C VAL A 31 -0.53 -11.39 1.35
N VAL A 32 -1.17 -11.22 2.52
CA VAL A 32 -0.57 -11.53 3.83
C VAL A 32 0.07 -12.92 3.87
N ALA A 33 -0.59 -13.94 3.31
CA ALA A 33 -0.09 -15.32 3.31
C ALA A 33 1.00 -15.59 2.23
N VAL A 34 1.27 -14.65 1.35
CA VAL A 34 2.32 -14.77 0.33
C VAL A 34 3.69 -14.45 0.93
N TRP A 35 3.78 -13.44 1.80
CA TRP A 35 5.03 -13.00 2.39
C TRP A 35 5.86 -14.09 3.08
N PRO A 36 5.28 -14.99 3.92
CA PRO A 36 6.05 -16.09 4.50
C PRO A 36 6.62 -17.07 3.47
N LYS A 37 5.94 -17.23 2.32
CA LYS A 37 6.44 -18.09 1.23
C LYS A 37 7.63 -17.44 0.54
N GLU A 38 7.56 -16.15 0.27
CA GLU A 38 8.67 -15.36 -0.30
C GLU A 38 9.91 -15.38 0.62
N PHE A 39 9.71 -15.21 1.94
CA PHE A 39 10.79 -15.37 2.91
C PHE A 39 11.40 -16.77 2.88
N LYS A 40 10.57 -17.81 2.84
CA LYS A 40 11.04 -19.19 2.78
C LYS A 40 11.85 -19.48 1.51
N GLU A 41 11.47 -18.88 0.40
CA GLU A 41 12.08 -19.13 -0.91
C GLU A 41 13.38 -18.32 -1.11
N PHE A 42 13.41 -17.07 -0.63
CA PHE A 42 14.46 -16.12 -0.99
C PHE A 42 15.32 -15.61 0.17
N ALA A 43 14.95 -15.86 1.44
CA ALA A 43 15.76 -15.35 2.54
C ALA A 43 16.97 -16.26 2.83
N GLU A 44 18.16 -15.73 2.65
CA GLU A 44 19.44 -16.39 2.97
C GLU A 44 19.96 -16.04 4.38
N PHE A 45 19.20 -15.27 5.16
CA PHE A 45 19.52 -14.84 6.52
C PHE A 45 18.56 -15.46 7.54
N LYS A 46 18.94 -15.42 8.84
CA LYS A 46 18.10 -15.96 9.92
C LYS A 46 16.90 -15.07 10.18
N TYR A 47 15.71 -15.61 10.09
CA TYR A 47 14.46 -14.91 10.38
C TYR A 47 13.43 -15.80 11.08
N THR A 48 12.46 -15.16 11.70
CA THR A 48 11.20 -15.78 12.15
C THR A 48 10.04 -14.90 11.69
N CYS A 49 9.06 -15.49 11.03
CA CYS A 49 7.94 -14.77 10.40
C CYS A 49 6.61 -15.28 10.96
N LYS A 50 5.76 -14.37 11.40
CA LYS A 50 4.39 -14.66 11.87
C LYS A 50 3.38 -13.82 11.10
N THR A 51 2.34 -14.47 10.57
CA THR A 51 1.16 -13.81 10.03
C THR A 51 0.16 -13.55 11.16
N LEU A 52 -0.26 -12.29 11.30
CA LEU A 52 -1.24 -11.89 12.29
C LEU A 52 -2.66 -12.02 11.71
N LEU A 53 -3.15 -13.25 11.65
CA LEU A 53 -4.46 -13.63 11.11
C LEU A 53 -5.38 -14.15 12.24
N GLY A 54 -6.68 -14.32 11.92
CA GLY A 54 -7.66 -14.84 12.87
C GLY A 54 -8.25 -13.78 13.81
N ALA A 55 -8.74 -14.21 14.97
CA ALA A 55 -9.33 -13.37 15.97
C ALA A 55 -8.30 -12.47 16.69
N LYS A 56 -8.76 -11.40 17.36
CA LYS A 56 -7.89 -10.45 18.08
C LYS A 56 -6.90 -11.16 19.01
N LYS A 57 -7.37 -12.13 19.81
CA LYS A 57 -6.52 -12.87 20.76
C LYS A 57 -5.42 -13.67 20.08
N GLU A 58 -5.71 -14.28 18.93
CA GLU A 58 -4.75 -15.07 18.15
C GLU A 58 -3.66 -14.19 17.57
N ARG A 59 -4.03 -13.00 17.06
CA ARG A 59 -3.09 -12.01 16.51
C ARG A 59 -2.15 -11.47 17.58
N ILE A 60 -2.69 -11.12 18.76
CA ILE A 60 -1.91 -10.65 19.89
C ILE A 60 -0.94 -11.73 20.35
N LYS A 61 -1.43 -12.98 20.53
CA LYS A 61 -0.59 -14.11 20.90
C LYS A 61 0.54 -14.35 19.88
N ALA A 62 0.22 -14.34 18.58
CA ALA A 62 1.23 -14.53 17.54
C ALA A 62 2.33 -13.45 17.60
N LEU A 63 1.97 -12.21 17.95
CA LEU A 63 2.92 -11.11 18.11
C LEU A 63 3.73 -11.24 19.39
N ASP A 64 3.11 -11.66 20.51
CA ASP A 64 3.81 -11.98 21.77
C ASP A 64 4.82 -13.11 21.58
N ASP A 65 4.41 -14.22 20.95
CA ASP A 65 5.29 -15.35 20.62
C ASP A 65 6.48 -14.90 19.75
N LEU A 66 6.24 -13.98 18.80
CA LEU A 66 7.28 -13.40 17.96
C LEU A 66 8.26 -12.52 18.76
N MET A 67 7.74 -11.67 19.65
CA MET A 67 8.57 -10.80 20.50
C MET A 67 9.44 -11.62 21.48
N GLN A 68 8.87 -12.69 22.02
CA GLN A 68 9.54 -13.57 22.98
C GLN A 68 10.44 -14.62 22.32
N PHE A 69 10.51 -14.66 20.98
CA PHE A 69 11.34 -15.64 20.27
C PHE A 69 12.81 -15.54 20.72
N PRO A 70 13.38 -16.65 21.27
CA PRO A 70 14.60 -16.56 22.05
C PRO A 70 15.90 -16.50 21.21
N PHE A 71 15.80 -16.84 19.93
CA PHE A 71 16.99 -16.90 19.08
C PHE A 71 17.24 -15.58 18.36
N LYS A 72 18.51 -15.30 18.08
CA LYS A 72 18.91 -14.16 17.27
C LYS A 72 18.51 -14.42 15.82
N ALA A 73 17.46 -13.74 15.40
CA ALA A 73 16.90 -13.80 14.05
C ALA A 73 16.08 -12.54 13.81
N MET A 74 15.97 -12.11 12.54
CA MET A 74 15.06 -11.02 12.19
C MET A 74 13.61 -11.43 12.49
N LYS A 75 12.90 -10.62 13.27
CA LYS A 75 11.51 -10.85 13.66
C LYS A 75 10.59 -10.15 12.66
N VAL A 76 9.76 -10.92 11.95
CA VAL A 76 8.87 -10.40 10.90
C VAL A 76 7.42 -10.64 11.27
N ALA A 77 6.65 -9.56 11.43
CA ALA A 77 5.20 -9.58 11.59
C ALA A 77 4.53 -9.18 10.28
N VAL A 78 3.53 -9.93 9.82
CA VAL A 78 2.76 -9.62 8.61
C VAL A 78 1.29 -9.46 8.96
N ILE A 79 0.69 -8.31 8.65
CA ILE A 79 -0.69 -7.96 9.01
C ILE A 79 -1.43 -7.31 7.83
N ASN A 80 -2.75 -7.40 7.83
CA ASN A 80 -3.56 -6.67 6.85
C ASN A 80 -3.89 -5.24 7.32
N TYR A 81 -4.06 -4.32 6.35
CA TYR A 81 -4.36 -2.91 6.62
C TYR A 81 -5.57 -2.69 7.53
N GLU A 82 -6.66 -3.45 7.32
CA GLU A 82 -7.92 -3.31 8.04
C GLU A 82 -7.81 -3.66 9.53
N SER A 83 -6.71 -4.27 9.93
CA SER A 83 -6.48 -4.65 11.34
C SER A 83 -5.53 -3.70 12.08
N THR A 84 -4.78 -2.86 11.39
CA THR A 84 -3.76 -1.99 12.00
C THR A 84 -4.32 -0.95 12.97
N TRP A 85 -5.57 -0.53 12.78
CA TRP A 85 -6.23 0.51 13.59
C TRP A 85 -7.15 -0.06 14.69
N ARG A 86 -7.31 -1.38 14.75
CA ARG A 86 -8.19 -2.01 15.73
C ARG A 86 -7.58 -1.93 17.12
N GLU A 87 -8.42 -1.55 18.10
CA GLU A 87 -8.07 -1.47 19.51
C GLU A 87 -7.43 -2.76 20.04
N GLY A 88 -6.35 -2.62 20.80
CA GLY A 88 -5.51 -3.70 21.34
C GLY A 88 -4.55 -4.30 20.30
N ILE A 89 -4.84 -4.23 18.98
CA ILE A 89 -3.89 -4.62 17.94
C ILE A 89 -2.94 -3.47 17.65
N LYS A 90 -3.46 -2.25 17.51
CA LYS A 90 -2.66 -1.06 17.27
C LYS A 90 -1.60 -0.87 18.35
N GLU A 91 -2.02 -0.90 19.60
CA GLU A 91 -1.14 -0.76 20.77
C GLU A 91 -0.07 -1.85 20.79
N LYS A 92 -0.45 -3.08 20.43
CA LYS A 92 0.50 -4.20 20.38
C LYS A 92 1.50 -4.09 19.24
N LEU A 93 1.09 -3.52 18.10
CA LEU A 93 2.00 -3.20 16.98
C LEU A 93 2.96 -2.07 17.36
N GLN A 94 2.51 -1.09 18.17
CA GLN A 94 3.37 -0.03 18.70
C GLN A 94 4.40 -0.61 19.71
N GLU A 95 3.98 -1.57 20.56
CA GLU A 95 4.88 -2.29 21.48
C GLU A 95 5.90 -3.16 20.73
N PHE A 96 5.52 -3.75 19.61
CA PHE A 96 6.46 -4.48 18.74
C PHE A 96 7.61 -3.61 18.27
N ASP A 97 7.38 -2.31 18.10
CA ASP A 97 8.39 -1.29 17.80
C ASP A 97 9.31 -1.71 16.64
N ALA A 98 8.71 -1.78 15.44
CA ALA A 98 9.40 -2.24 14.23
C ALA A 98 10.43 -1.23 13.76
N ASP A 99 11.66 -1.68 13.46
CA ASP A 99 12.71 -0.85 12.85
C ASP A 99 12.37 -0.46 11.42
N LEU A 100 11.81 -1.43 10.67
CA LEU A 100 11.36 -1.25 9.29
C LEU A 100 9.87 -1.58 9.16
N ILE A 101 9.10 -0.66 8.56
CA ILE A 101 7.73 -0.93 8.14
C ILE A 101 7.63 -0.93 6.63
N ILE A 102 7.08 -2.01 6.06
CA ILE A 102 6.85 -2.19 4.64
C ILE A 102 5.34 -2.13 4.39
N CYS A 103 4.88 -1.17 3.56
CA CYS A 103 3.51 -1.09 3.09
C CYS A 103 3.40 -1.65 1.68
N ASP A 104 2.89 -2.87 1.54
CA ASP A 104 2.65 -3.50 0.24
C ASP A 104 1.31 -3.05 -0.34
N GLU A 105 1.26 -2.76 -1.65
CA GLU A 105 0.12 -2.10 -2.31
C GLU A 105 -0.31 -0.83 -1.56
N SER A 106 0.66 0.08 -1.39
CA SER A 106 0.54 1.29 -0.54
C SER A 106 -0.59 2.25 -0.94
N GLN A 107 -1.15 2.14 -2.14
CA GLN A 107 -2.37 2.86 -2.52
C GLN A 107 -3.57 2.55 -1.59
N ARG A 108 -3.49 1.52 -0.76
CA ARG A 108 -4.47 1.22 0.29
C ARG A 108 -4.55 2.31 1.36
N ILE A 109 -3.50 3.10 1.53
CA ILE A 109 -3.48 4.24 2.45
C ILE A 109 -3.59 5.60 1.73
N LYS A 110 -4.10 5.66 0.50
CA LYS A 110 -4.24 6.91 -0.26
C LYS A 110 -5.18 7.95 0.38
N THR A 111 -6.19 7.49 1.14
CA THR A 111 -7.15 8.33 1.84
C THR A 111 -6.57 8.74 3.19
N HIS A 112 -6.06 9.95 3.30
CA HIS A 112 -5.26 10.45 4.42
C HIS A 112 -5.96 10.44 5.78
N ASP A 113 -7.29 10.59 5.81
CA ASP A 113 -8.13 10.65 7.02
C ASP A 113 -8.80 9.33 7.39
N ALA A 114 -8.65 8.29 6.57
CA ALA A 114 -9.13 6.95 6.90
C ALA A 114 -8.42 6.39 8.15
N ALA A 115 -9.16 5.64 8.99
CA ALA A 115 -8.64 5.08 10.23
C ALA A 115 -7.36 4.24 10.01
N GLN A 116 -7.35 3.39 8.98
CA GLN A 116 -6.16 2.61 8.63
C GLN A 116 -4.96 3.48 8.23
N SER A 117 -5.18 4.55 7.47
CA SER A 117 -4.10 5.45 7.05
C SER A 117 -3.49 6.18 8.25
N LYS A 118 -4.34 6.68 9.17
CA LYS A 118 -3.89 7.31 10.41
C LYS A 118 -3.06 6.36 11.27
N ALA A 119 -3.54 5.12 11.47
CA ALA A 119 -2.80 4.12 12.23
C ALA A 119 -1.44 3.78 11.59
N VAL A 120 -1.40 3.63 10.26
CA VAL A 120 -0.15 3.37 9.54
C VAL A 120 0.79 4.57 9.61
N HIS A 121 0.28 5.81 9.56
CA HIS A 121 1.10 7.01 9.76
C HIS A 121 1.70 7.05 11.17
N GLU A 122 0.92 6.74 12.21
CA GLU A 122 1.39 6.73 13.60
C GLU A 122 2.47 5.66 13.82
N LEU A 123 2.28 4.45 13.28
CA LEU A 123 3.31 3.41 13.29
C LEU A 123 4.56 3.85 12.52
N GLY A 124 4.40 4.47 11.36
CA GLY A 124 5.50 4.98 10.56
C GLY A 124 6.26 6.13 11.21
N ASP A 125 5.61 6.95 12.06
CA ASP A 125 6.28 8.00 12.82
C ASP A 125 7.22 7.45 13.90
N GLN A 126 7.01 6.20 14.36
CA GLN A 126 7.88 5.50 15.32
C GLN A 126 9.03 4.76 14.61
N ALA A 127 8.76 4.20 13.42
CA ALA A 127 9.74 3.39 12.70
C ALA A 127 10.90 4.21 12.14
N ARG A 128 12.11 3.67 12.25
CA ARG A 128 13.32 4.28 11.70
C ARG A 128 13.36 4.20 10.17
N TYR A 129 12.94 3.08 9.60
CA TYR A 129 12.95 2.82 8.18
C TYR A 129 11.55 2.52 7.66
N LYS A 130 11.25 3.03 6.47
CA LYS A 130 9.94 2.85 5.84
C LYS A 130 10.10 2.55 4.37
N LEU A 131 9.26 1.64 3.87
CA LEU A 131 9.23 1.27 2.46
C LEU A 131 7.78 1.15 2.00
N ILE A 132 7.48 1.70 0.84
CA ILE A 132 6.21 1.50 0.16
C ILE A 132 6.42 0.76 -1.14
N LEU A 133 5.55 -0.19 -1.43
CA LEU A 133 5.53 -0.96 -2.66
C LEU A 133 4.19 -0.73 -3.36
N SER A 134 4.24 -0.33 -4.61
CA SER A 134 3.03 -0.16 -5.44
C SER A 134 3.35 -0.33 -6.91
N GLY A 135 2.43 -0.93 -7.66
CA GLY A 135 2.45 -0.91 -9.13
C GLY A 135 1.76 0.33 -9.68
N THR A 136 0.87 0.96 -8.89
CA THR A 136 0.03 2.10 -9.28
C THR A 136 -0.14 3.06 -8.11
N PRO A 137 0.90 3.84 -7.74
CA PRO A 137 0.84 4.72 -6.57
C PRO A 137 -0.24 5.81 -6.73
N VAL A 138 -0.47 6.25 -7.94
CA VAL A 138 -1.54 7.19 -8.31
C VAL A 138 -2.58 6.44 -9.12
N GLN A 139 -3.78 6.21 -8.56
CA GLN A 139 -4.86 5.50 -9.25
C GLN A 139 -5.82 6.44 -9.97
N ASN A 140 -6.38 7.40 -9.25
CA ASN A 140 -7.46 8.26 -9.77
C ASN A 140 -7.07 9.75 -9.78
N ASN A 141 -6.33 10.19 -8.76
CA ASN A 141 -6.00 11.59 -8.57
C ASN A 141 -4.53 11.75 -8.16
N ALA A 142 -3.85 12.77 -8.69
CA ALA A 142 -2.48 13.09 -8.28
C ALA A 142 -2.35 13.34 -6.77
N ILE A 143 -3.44 13.70 -6.09
CA ILE A 143 -3.49 13.92 -4.64
C ILE A 143 -3.39 12.61 -3.84
N ASP A 144 -3.68 11.46 -4.45
CA ASP A 144 -3.62 10.14 -3.79
C ASP A 144 -2.20 9.80 -3.28
N ILE A 145 -1.17 10.47 -3.83
CA ILE A 145 0.21 10.27 -3.41
C ILE A 145 0.52 10.86 -2.02
N PHE A 146 -0.21 11.90 -1.59
CA PHE A 146 0.08 12.60 -0.34
C PHE A 146 0.17 11.67 0.87
N SER A 147 -0.85 10.84 1.08
CA SER A 147 -0.94 9.99 2.27
C SER A 147 0.13 8.91 2.29
N GLN A 148 0.51 8.39 1.12
CA GLN A 148 1.59 7.43 0.97
C GLN A 148 2.95 8.04 1.35
N TYR A 149 3.22 9.28 0.89
CA TYR A 149 4.45 10.02 1.24
C TYR A 149 4.42 10.58 2.66
N ARG A 150 3.23 10.86 3.23
CA ARG A 150 3.11 11.18 4.66
C ARG A 150 3.60 10.04 5.54
N PHE A 151 3.37 8.80 5.12
CA PHE A 151 3.94 7.62 5.77
C PHE A 151 5.44 7.51 5.47
N LEU A 152 5.84 7.54 4.20
CA LEU A 152 7.20 7.24 3.76
C LEU A 152 8.21 8.27 4.25
N ASP A 153 8.00 9.54 3.90
CA ASP A 153 8.79 10.69 4.35
C ASP A 153 7.97 11.98 4.26
N SER A 154 7.55 12.47 5.41
CA SER A 154 6.77 13.70 5.48
C SER A 154 7.55 14.97 5.11
N SER A 155 8.88 14.92 4.92
CA SER A 155 9.66 16.08 4.47
C SER A 155 9.41 16.42 3.00
N VAL A 156 9.01 15.45 2.18
CA VAL A 156 8.79 15.61 0.73
C VAL A 156 7.57 16.49 0.43
N PHE A 157 6.43 16.20 1.05
CA PHE A 157 5.17 16.89 0.80
C PHE A 157 4.55 17.59 2.03
N GLY A 158 5.19 17.49 3.18
CA GLY A 158 4.69 18.01 4.44
C GLY A 158 3.68 17.08 5.12
N LYS A 159 3.21 17.52 6.31
CA LYS A 159 2.22 16.77 7.10
C LYS A 159 0.78 17.26 6.90
N ASN A 160 0.59 18.42 6.23
CA ASN A 160 -0.72 19.05 6.08
C ASN A 160 -1.32 18.77 4.69
N PHE A 161 -2.35 17.94 4.65
CA PHE A 161 -3.06 17.58 3.42
C PHE A 161 -3.66 18.79 2.71
N TYR A 162 -4.25 19.72 3.44
CA TYR A 162 -4.90 20.88 2.81
C TYR A 162 -3.88 21.82 2.18
N ALA A 163 -2.71 22.01 2.80
CA ALA A 163 -1.62 22.76 2.20
C ALA A 163 -1.12 22.10 0.90
N PHE A 164 -0.92 20.77 0.92
CA PHE A 164 -0.58 19.98 -0.25
C PHE A 164 -1.65 20.09 -1.35
N LYS A 165 -2.92 19.89 -0.99
CA LYS A 165 -4.06 19.99 -1.91
C LYS A 165 -4.15 21.37 -2.56
N ASN A 166 -4.02 22.44 -1.78
CA ASN A 166 -4.05 23.81 -2.30
C ASN A 166 -2.88 24.11 -3.23
N LYS A 167 -1.72 23.47 -3.00
CA LYS A 167 -0.55 23.63 -3.86
C LYS A 167 -0.72 22.98 -5.22
N TYR A 168 -1.29 21.77 -5.28
CA TYR A 168 -1.29 20.95 -6.49
C TYR A 168 -2.65 20.78 -7.17
N ALA A 169 -3.77 21.04 -6.49
CA ALA A 169 -5.11 20.93 -7.06
C ALA A 169 -5.72 22.29 -7.44
N ILE A 170 -6.44 22.29 -8.56
CA ILE A 170 -7.33 23.38 -8.97
C ILE A 170 -8.74 22.98 -8.56
N MET A 171 -9.30 23.71 -7.59
CA MET A 171 -10.62 23.44 -7.05
C MET A 171 -11.71 24.21 -7.79
N GLY A 172 -12.85 23.57 -8.05
CA GLY A 172 -14.01 24.18 -8.71
C GLY A 172 -15.31 23.46 -8.38
N GLY A 173 -16.35 23.70 -9.18
CA GLY A 173 -17.69 23.15 -8.96
C GLY A 173 -18.42 23.80 -7.79
N PHE A 174 -19.55 23.20 -7.39
CA PHE A 174 -20.38 23.71 -6.30
C PHE A 174 -19.58 23.75 -4.99
N ASN A 175 -19.54 24.91 -4.34
CA ASN A 175 -18.77 25.16 -3.11
C ASN A 175 -17.26 24.85 -3.23
N ARG A 176 -16.68 24.85 -4.42
CA ARG A 176 -15.27 24.54 -4.68
C ARG A 176 -14.80 23.19 -4.09
N LYS A 177 -15.69 22.20 -4.04
CA LYS A 177 -15.36 20.86 -3.49
C LYS A 177 -14.79 19.88 -4.50
N GLN A 178 -14.95 20.16 -5.80
CA GLN A 178 -14.49 19.27 -6.87
C GLN A 178 -13.09 19.67 -7.36
N ILE A 179 -12.24 18.67 -7.62
CA ILE A 179 -10.97 18.89 -8.32
C ILE A 179 -11.31 19.00 -9.81
N ARG A 180 -10.99 20.14 -10.43
CA ARG A 180 -11.18 20.41 -11.86
C ARG A 180 -9.90 20.26 -12.66
N GLY A 181 -8.77 20.20 -12.00
CA GLY A 181 -7.46 20.03 -12.63
C GLY A 181 -6.34 20.07 -11.61
N TYR A 182 -5.14 20.04 -12.12
CA TYR A 182 -3.91 20.07 -11.31
C TYR A 182 -3.00 21.18 -11.80
N LYS A 183 -2.13 21.63 -10.92
CA LYS A 183 -1.07 22.61 -11.20
C LYS A 183 0.25 22.09 -10.66
N ASP A 184 1.38 22.52 -11.23
CA ASP A 184 2.73 22.15 -10.84
C ASP A 184 2.94 20.61 -10.78
N LEU A 185 2.40 19.88 -11.77
CA LEU A 185 2.56 18.42 -11.82
C LEU A 185 4.02 18.01 -11.99
N ASP A 186 4.81 18.77 -12.76
CA ASP A 186 6.23 18.50 -12.96
C ASP A 186 7.00 18.63 -11.64
N GLY A 187 6.68 19.66 -10.84
CA GLY A 187 7.23 19.82 -9.51
C GLY A 187 6.82 18.71 -8.54
N LEU A 188 5.59 18.22 -8.63
CA LEU A 188 5.10 17.07 -7.86
C LEU A 188 5.86 15.80 -8.23
N ILE A 189 5.96 15.47 -9.53
CA ILE A 189 6.64 14.29 -10.05
C ILE A 189 8.13 14.31 -9.68
N LYS A 190 8.80 15.47 -9.83
CA LYS A 190 10.20 15.63 -9.44
C LYS A 190 10.43 15.35 -7.96
N LYS A 191 9.53 15.80 -7.08
CA LYS A 191 9.59 15.51 -5.65
C LYS A 191 9.31 14.06 -5.34
N GLU A 192 8.29 13.46 -5.99
CA GLU A 192 7.99 12.04 -5.87
C GLU A 192 9.22 11.19 -6.20
N HIS A 193 9.85 11.44 -7.32
CA HIS A 193 11.00 10.67 -7.79
C HIS A 193 12.30 10.95 -7.01
N SER A 194 12.34 11.95 -6.12
CA SER A 194 13.55 12.21 -5.31
C SER A 194 13.92 11.07 -4.35
N ILE A 195 12.92 10.25 -3.94
CA ILE A 195 13.08 9.11 -3.04
C ILE A 195 12.40 7.84 -3.55
N ALA A 196 11.93 7.83 -4.81
CA ALA A 196 11.26 6.69 -5.41
C ALA A 196 12.10 6.08 -6.54
N PHE A 197 12.14 4.75 -6.57
CA PHE A 197 12.64 3.98 -7.70
C PHE A 197 11.45 3.47 -8.51
N ARG A 198 11.44 3.77 -9.81
CA ARG A 198 10.43 3.30 -10.75
C ARG A 198 11.12 2.58 -11.91
N ILE A 199 10.55 1.45 -12.29
CA ILE A 199 10.89 0.73 -13.51
C ILE A 199 9.59 0.29 -14.20
N THR A 200 9.48 0.52 -15.48
CA THR A 200 8.35 0.07 -16.29
C THR A 200 8.58 -1.36 -16.80
N LYS A 201 7.51 -2.03 -17.25
CA LYS A 201 7.63 -3.36 -17.85
C LYS A 201 8.52 -3.32 -19.09
N ASP A 202 8.37 -2.30 -19.93
CA ASP A 202 9.10 -2.13 -21.18
C ASP A 202 10.60 -1.89 -20.94
N GLU A 203 10.97 -1.27 -19.80
CA GLU A 203 12.37 -1.09 -19.41
C GLU A 203 12.98 -2.35 -18.77
N ALA A 204 12.15 -3.19 -18.14
CA ALA A 204 12.60 -4.33 -17.35
C ALA A 204 12.66 -5.64 -18.13
N ILE A 205 11.87 -5.81 -19.16
CA ILE A 205 11.65 -7.08 -19.87
C ILE A 205 11.49 -6.80 -21.34
N ASP A 206 12.24 -7.53 -22.17
CA ASP A 206 12.03 -7.53 -23.62
C ASP A 206 10.77 -8.36 -23.94
N LEU A 207 9.63 -7.67 -24.02
CA LEU A 207 8.34 -8.29 -24.31
C LEU A 207 7.98 -8.01 -25.77
N PRO A 208 7.34 -8.97 -26.47
CA PRO A 208 6.77 -8.70 -27.78
C PRO A 208 5.69 -7.62 -27.67
N GLU A 209 5.50 -6.87 -28.76
CA GLU A 209 4.47 -5.82 -28.84
C GLU A 209 3.10 -6.37 -28.44
N GLN A 210 2.40 -5.61 -27.59
CA GLN A 210 1.03 -5.97 -27.22
C GLN A 210 0.08 -5.68 -28.38
N THR A 211 -0.57 -6.71 -28.89
CA THR A 211 -1.65 -6.57 -29.87
C THR A 211 -3.00 -6.53 -29.16
N PHE A 212 -3.77 -5.46 -29.41
CA PHE A 212 -5.12 -5.33 -28.88
C PHE A 212 -6.13 -5.71 -29.97
N GLU A 213 -6.92 -6.75 -29.73
CA GLU A 213 -8.02 -7.15 -30.62
C GLU A 213 -9.36 -6.82 -29.95
N VAL A 214 -10.18 -6.02 -30.63
CA VAL A 214 -11.55 -5.73 -30.19
C VAL A 214 -12.49 -6.75 -30.81
N ARG A 215 -12.95 -7.72 -30.03
CA ARG A 215 -13.97 -8.68 -30.45
C ARG A 215 -15.36 -8.16 -30.08
N LYS A 216 -16.14 -7.82 -31.09
CA LYS A 216 -17.55 -7.45 -30.90
C LYS A 216 -18.40 -8.71 -30.84
N ILE A 217 -19.02 -8.95 -29.68
CA ILE A 217 -19.96 -10.05 -29.48
C ILE A 217 -21.36 -9.43 -29.52
N ALA A 218 -22.21 -9.93 -30.43
CA ALA A 218 -23.61 -9.55 -30.45
C ALA A 218 -24.38 -10.41 -29.44
N PHE A 219 -25.21 -9.79 -28.64
CA PHE A 219 -26.17 -10.53 -27.81
C PHE A 219 -27.16 -11.28 -28.72
N ASP A 220 -27.59 -12.45 -28.29
CA ASP A 220 -28.77 -13.05 -28.89
C ASP A 220 -30.03 -12.18 -28.60
N LYS A 221 -31.15 -12.50 -29.27
CA LYS A 221 -32.36 -11.68 -29.15
C LYS A 221 -32.88 -11.60 -27.71
N LYS A 222 -32.80 -12.69 -26.95
CA LYS A 222 -33.30 -12.80 -25.57
C LYS A 222 -32.43 -11.98 -24.62
N ASP A 223 -31.11 -12.11 -24.74
CA ASP A 223 -30.16 -11.38 -23.91
C ASP A 223 -30.18 -9.88 -24.22
N ARG A 224 -30.39 -9.52 -25.49
CA ARG A 224 -30.53 -8.12 -25.90
C ARG A 224 -31.79 -7.49 -25.28
N GLU A 225 -32.93 -8.17 -25.31
CA GLU A 225 -34.17 -7.70 -24.71
C GLU A 225 -34.03 -7.53 -23.18
N LEU A 226 -33.35 -8.46 -22.51
CA LEU A 226 -33.05 -8.37 -21.07
C LEU A 226 -32.14 -7.17 -20.75
N TYR A 227 -31.07 -6.99 -21.53
CA TYR A 227 -30.15 -5.86 -21.38
C TYR A 227 -30.88 -4.52 -21.56
N ASP A 228 -31.68 -4.38 -22.60
CA ASP A 228 -32.43 -3.17 -22.90
C ASP A 228 -33.52 -2.88 -21.84
N ARG A 229 -34.07 -3.92 -21.19
CA ARG A 229 -34.98 -3.78 -20.04
C ARG A 229 -34.24 -3.23 -18.83
N ILE A 230 -33.13 -3.87 -18.42
CA ILE A 230 -32.32 -3.43 -17.28
C ILE A 230 -31.85 -1.99 -17.49
N LYS A 231 -31.41 -1.65 -18.70
CA LYS A 231 -30.97 -0.30 -19.02
C LYS A 231 -32.10 0.74 -18.84
N ARG A 232 -33.31 0.45 -19.28
CA ARG A 232 -34.47 1.36 -19.12
C ARG A 232 -34.85 1.52 -17.65
N ASP A 233 -34.92 0.42 -16.90
CA ASP A 233 -35.29 0.43 -15.51
C ASP A 233 -34.27 1.17 -14.63
N SER A 234 -32.97 1.05 -14.96
CA SER A 234 -31.88 1.79 -14.27
C SER A 234 -31.87 3.29 -14.57
N TYR A 235 -32.42 3.74 -15.70
CA TYR A 235 -32.58 5.18 -15.99
C TYR A 235 -33.85 5.78 -15.38
N ALA A 236 -34.90 4.97 -15.13
CA ALA A 236 -36.14 5.43 -14.51
C ALA A 236 -35.99 5.75 -13.00
N ASP A 237 -34.95 5.18 -12.34
CA ASP A 237 -34.64 5.46 -10.93
C ASP A 237 -33.74 6.70 -10.72
N LEU A 238 -33.42 7.45 -11.79
CA LEU A 238 -32.52 8.62 -11.75
C LEU A 238 -33.22 9.95 -12.05
N ASP A 239 -34.50 9.94 -12.38
CA ASP A 239 -35.41 11.10 -12.52
C ASP A 239 -36.33 11.23 -11.29
#